data_acee692ba439df9c74a3fe66c217bc59
#
_entry.id   acee692ba439df9c74a3fe66c217bc59
#
_cell.length_a   1.000
_cell.length_b   1.000
_cell.length_c   1.000
_cell.angle_alpha   90.00
_cell.angle_beta   90.00
_cell.angle_gamma   90.00
#
_symmetry.space_group_name_H-M   'P 1'
#
loop_
_entity.id
_entity.type
_entity.pdbx_description
1 polymer ?
#
loop_
_entity_poly.entity_id
_entity_poly.type
_entity_poly.pdbx_seq_one_letter_code
_entity_poly.pdbx_strand_id
1 'polypeptide(L)'
;VRGPRLALWRAPTDNDRGAAFGSYQDADPTLPPWRATPAPPWDVRWREAGLDRMVPRVVSASGSASRLRVRTRWAAANSRLAVICDEHWWLDERGLALVVELEPSTGWDLIWPRLGVRFDLPTGVDGASWFGTGPLESYPDSLRAARVGRFSAALDELTVGYARPQESGHRSDLRSLTVRRSGADWLRIDTGPDAAGRLPGFTLTPHTAEEVDRAAHPHELPPSTATRLYLDAAQHG
;
A
#
# COMPACT_ATOMS: atom_id res chain seq x y z
N VAL A 1 -0.49 8.72 -16.42
CA VAL A 1 -0.61 8.38 -14.99
C VAL A 1 -2.03 8.73 -14.56
N ARG A 2 -2.65 7.83 -13.81
CA ARG A 2 -3.94 8.09 -13.13
C ARG A 2 -3.70 7.94 -11.63
N GLY A 3 -4.39 8.73 -10.84
CA GLY A 3 -4.28 8.75 -9.39
C GLY A 3 -3.88 10.13 -8.87
N PRO A 4 -3.62 10.26 -7.57
CA PRO A 4 -3.57 9.16 -6.61
C PRO A 4 -4.96 8.62 -6.29
N ARG A 5 -4.99 7.38 -5.82
CA ARG A 5 -6.13 6.81 -5.11
C ARG A 5 -5.65 6.38 -3.74
N LEU A 6 -6.39 6.69 -2.70
CA LEU A 6 -6.07 6.18 -1.38
C LEU A 6 -6.04 4.65 -1.41
N ALA A 7 -4.99 4.06 -0.86
CA ALA A 7 -4.76 2.63 -0.80
C ALA A 7 -4.71 2.20 0.67
N LEU A 8 -5.82 1.66 1.14
CA LEU A 8 -5.98 1.15 2.51
C LEU A 8 -6.10 -0.37 2.55
N TRP A 9 -6.17 -1.02 1.39
CA TRP A 9 -6.29 -2.45 1.23
C TRP A 9 -5.02 -3.05 0.65
N ARG A 10 -4.61 -4.22 1.14
CA ARG A 10 -3.65 -5.13 0.50
C ARG A 10 -4.31 -6.50 0.31
N ALA A 11 -3.82 -7.28 -0.64
CA ALA A 11 -4.21 -8.68 -0.73
C ALA A 11 -3.70 -9.41 0.52
N PRO A 12 -4.58 -9.98 1.36
CA PRO A 12 -4.15 -10.60 2.59
C PRO A 12 -3.12 -11.71 2.37
N THR A 13 -2.09 -11.71 3.18
CA THR A 13 -1.09 -12.77 3.22
C THR A 13 -1.62 -14.00 3.96
N ASP A 14 -0.88 -15.11 3.90
CA ASP A 14 -1.24 -16.30 4.68
C ASP A 14 -1.22 -16.01 6.19
N ASN A 15 -0.34 -15.12 6.65
CA ASN A 15 -0.33 -14.65 8.04
C ASN A 15 -1.59 -13.87 8.40
N ASP A 16 -2.08 -12.99 7.51
CA ASP A 16 -3.30 -12.21 7.73
C ASP A 16 -4.56 -13.09 7.78
N ARG A 17 -4.55 -14.23 7.07
CA ARG A 17 -5.68 -15.18 6.99
C ARG A 17 -5.79 -16.13 8.18
N GLY A 18 -4.93 -15.94 9.16
CA GLY A 18 -5.09 -16.64 10.42
C GLY A 18 -4.61 -18.06 10.42
N ALA A 19 -3.51 -18.31 9.73
CA ALA A 19 -2.68 -19.36 10.23
C ALA A 19 -2.47 -19.09 11.73
N ALA A 20 -3.20 -19.76 12.54
CA ALA A 20 -3.21 -19.94 13.99
C ALA A 20 -2.36 -19.01 14.91
N PHE A 21 -1.31 -18.38 14.42
CA PHE A 21 -0.38 -17.59 15.22
C PHE A 21 -0.80 -16.13 15.42
N GLY A 22 -1.37 -15.46 14.43
CA GLY A 22 -1.81 -14.06 14.55
C GLY A 22 -3.00 -13.90 15.51
N SER A 23 -3.87 -14.87 15.58
CA SER A 23 -5.03 -14.86 16.46
C SER A 23 -4.70 -15.07 17.94
N TYR A 24 -3.54 -15.63 18.27
CA TYR A 24 -3.11 -15.81 19.65
C TYR A 24 -2.52 -14.53 20.27
N GLN A 25 -2.06 -13.59 19.47
CA GLN A 25 -1.50 -12.33 19.97
C GLN A 25 -2.56 -11.42 20.59
N ASP A 26 -3.83 -11.56 20.15
CA ASP A 26 -4.97 -10.82 20.68
C ASP A 26 -5.78 -11.63 21.71
N ALA A 27 -5.36 -12.84 22.03
CA ALA A 27 -6.00 -13.67 23.06
C ALA A 27 -5.77 -13.05 24.44
N ASP A 28 -6.77 -13.16 25.32
CA ASP A 28 -6.65 -12.72 26.71
C ASP A 28 -5.46 -13.44 27.38
N PRO A 29 -4.38 -12.71 27.73
CA PRO A 29 -3.18 -13.32 28.29
C PRO A 29 -3.40 -13.95 29.67
N THR A 30 -4.55 -13.69 30.31
CA THR A 30 -4.93 -14.26 31.61
C THR A 30 -5.57 -15.64 31.51
N LEU A 31 -5.97 -16.04 30.29
CA LEU A 31 -6.57 -17.35 30.04
C LEU A 31 -5.51 -18.36 29.61
N PRO A 32 -5.64 -19.63 30.08
CA PRO A 32 -4.83 -20.70 29.52
C PRO A 32 -5.03 -20.80 28.00
N PRO A 33 -3.98 -21.06 27.19
CA PRO A 33 -4.06 -21.08 25.72
C PRO A 33 -5.19 -21.94 25.15
N TRP A 34 -5.56 -23.03 25.82
CA TRP A 34 -6.67 -23.94 25.41
C TRP A 34 -8.07 -23.41 25.77
N ARG A 35 -8.18 -22.32 26.51
CA ARG A 35 -9.46 -21.65 26.85
C ARG A 35 -9.64 -20.32 26.16
N ALA A 36 -8.59 -19.78 25.55
CA ALA A 36 -8.71 -18.54 24.79
C ALA A 36 -9.49 -18.80 23.50
N THR A 37 -10.54 -18.04 23.26
CA THR A 37 -11.16 -17.97 21.93
C THR A 37 -10.24 -17.13 21.07
N PRO A 38 -9.65 -17.66 19.99
CA PRO A 38 -8.80 -16.89 19.12
C PRO A 38 -9.58 -15.69 18.57
N ALA A 39 -8.95 -14.53 18.52
CA ALA A 39 -9.51 -13.38 17.80
C ALA A 39 -9.67 -13.73 16.32
N PRO A 40 -10.66 -13.16 15.61
CA PRO A 40 -10.79 -13.35 14.18
C PRO A 40 -9.49 -12.94 13.46
N PRO A 41 -9.10 -13.65 12.39
CA PRO A 41 -7.97 -13.26 11.55
C PRO A 41 -8.06 -11.80 11.06
N TRP A 42 -6.91 -11.19 10.78
CA TRP A 42 -6.87 -9.79 10.35
C TRP A 42 -7.64 -9.55 9.05
N ASP A 43 -7.58 -10.45 8.09
CA ASP A 43 -8.33 -10.33 6.84
C ASP A 43 -9.86 -10.29 7.08
N VAL A 44 -10.37 -11.08 8.03
CA VAL A 44 -11.78 -11.07 8.43
C VAL A 44 -12.14 -9.72 9.08
N ARG A 45 -11.34 -9.26 10.05
CA ARG A 45 -11.56 -7.97 10.74
C ARG A 45 -11.55 -6.80 9.76
N TRP A 46 -10.59 -6.78 8.82
CA TRP A 46 -10.51 -5.74 7.80
C TRP A 46 -11.70 -5.74 6.83
N ARG A 47 -12.20 -6.93 6.45
CA ARG A 47 -13.39 -7.07 5.58
C ARG A 47 -14.67 -6.68 6.30
N GLU A 48 -14.83 -7.05 7.57
CA GLU A 48 -15.94 -6.62 8.41
C GLU A 48 -15.97 -5.09 8.54
N ALA A 49 -14.82 -4.48 8.69
CA ALA A 49 -14.67 -3.02 8.69
C ALA A 49 -14.90 -2.38 7.31
N GLY A 50 -14.83 -3.16 6.23
CA GLY A 50 -15.07 -2.72 4.86
C GLY A 50 -13.86 -2.09 4.17
N LEU A 51 -12.63 -2.38 4.61
CA LEU A 51 -11.43 -1.80 4.00
C LEU A 51 -11.21 -2.27 2.56
N ASP A 52 -11.70 -3.46 2.21
CA ASP A 52 -11.67 -4.05 0.86
C ASP A 52 -12.61 -3.38 -0.15
N ARG A 53 -13.52 -2.52 0.30
CA ARG A 53 -14.59 -1.94 -0.52
C ARG A 53 -14.89 -0.46 -0.22
N MET A 54 -13.91 0.26 0.31
CA MET A 54 -14.07 1.69 0.55
C MET A 54 -14.22 2.45 -0.76
N VAL A 55 -15.15 3.39 -0.79
CA VAL A 55 -15.40 4.28 -1.93
C VAL A 55 -15.19 5.74 -1.54
N PRO A 56 -14.60 6.55 -2.43
CA PRO A 56 -14.40 7.97 -2.19
C PRO A 56 -15.66 8.78 -2.47
N ARG A 57 -15.85 9.82 -1.66
CA ARG A 57 -16.74 10.92 -1.94
C ARG A 57 -15.97 12.22 -1.81
N VAL A 58 -15.92 13.02 -2.86
CA VAL A 58 -15.32 14.35 -2.79
C VAL A 58 -16.15 15.22 -1.86
N VAL A 59 -15.49 15.80 -0.88
CA VAL A 59 -16.06 16.76 0.09
C VAL A 59 -15.86 18.18 -0.40
N SER A 60 -14.64 18.49 -0.84
CA SER A 60 -14.29 19.78 -1.42
C SER A 60 -13.09 19.66 -2.36
N ALA A 61 -13.01 20.57 -3.31
CA ALA A 61 -11.84 20.78 -4.14
C ALA A 61 -11.65 22.28 -4.36
N SER A 62 -10.43 22.77 -4.21
CA SER A 62 -10.07 24.15 -4.43
C SER A 62 -8.65 24.24 -4.99
N GLY A 63 -8.39 25.24 -5.81
CA GLY A 63 -7.06 25.35 -6.39
C GLY A 63 -6.81 26.64 -7.15
N SER A 64 -5.59 26.76 -7.64
CA SER A 64 -5.07 27.81 -8.52
C SER A 64 -4.25 27.18 -9.65
N ALA A 65 -3.57 27.99 -10.44
CA ALA A 65 -2.73 27.49 -11.55
C ALA A 65 -1.59 26.55 -11.08
N SER A 66 -1.10 26.71 -9.84
CA SER A 66 0.04 25.95 -9.32
C SER A 66 -0.26 25.18 -8.03
N ARG A 67 -1.50 25.20 -7.53
CA ARG A 67 -1.89 24.51 -6.31
C ARG A 67 -3.27 23.89 -6.45
N LEU A 68 -3.44 22.69 -5.90
CA LEU A 68 -4.73 22.02 -5.80
C LEU A 68 -4.82 21.37 -4.41
N ARG A 69 -5.96 21.55 -3.76
CA ARG A 69 -6.34 20.82 -2.56
C ARG A 69 -7.61 20.05 -2.84
N VAL A 70 -7.60 18.76 -2.52
CA VAL A 70 -8.77 17.89 -2.64
C VAL A 70 -9.01 17.22 -1.30
N ARG A 71 -10.22 17.35 -0.77
CA ARG A 71 -10.66 16.65 0.42
C ARG A 71 -11.66 15.59 0.03
N THR A 72 -11.39 14.34 0.39
CA THR A 72 -12.26 13.21 0.12
C THR A 72 -12.59 12.49 1.42
N ARG A 73 -13.79 11.91 1.48
CA ARG A 73 -14.19 10.97 2.52
C ARG A 73 -14.27 9.58 1.91
N TRP A 74 -13.54 8.65 2.49
CA TRP A 74 -13.54 7.24 2.13
C TRP A 74 -14.32 6.45 3.16
N ALA A 75 -15.28 5.64 2.72
CA ALA A 75 -16.08 4.78 3.59
C ALA A 75 -16.65 3.62 2.79
N ALA A 76 -16.89 2.51 3.47
CA ALA A 76 -17.67 1.40 2.94
C ALA A 76 -19.14 1.55 3.30
N ALA A 77 -20.03 0.96 2.48
CA ALA A 77 -21.43 0.80 2.85
C ALA A 77 -21.55 -0.05 4.12
N ASN A 78 -22.47 0.32 5.01
CA ASN A 78 -22.74 -0.37 6.28
C ASN A 78 -21.54 -0.42 7.25
N SER A 79 -20.51 0.41 7.05
CA SER A 79 -19.41 0.58 8.00
C SER A 79 -19.55 1.91 8.76
N ARG A 80 -19.19 1.89 10.06
CA ARG A 80 -19.07 3.10 10.87
C ARG A 80 -17.72 3.79 10.65
N LEU A 81 -16.74 3.06 10.11
CA LEU A 81 -15.40 3.56 9.89
C LEU A 81 -15.31 4.34 8.58
N ALA A 82 -14.61 5.44 8.65
CA ALA A 82 -14.32 6.29 7.51
C ALA A 82 -12.94 6.91 7.66
N VAL A 83 -12.36 7.35 6.53
CA VAL A 83 -11.12 8.11 6.51
C VAL A 83 -11.34 9.37 5.71
N ILE A 84 -10.97 10.51 6.29
CA ILE A 84 -10.82 11.75 5.55
C ILE A 84 -9.41 11.77 4.97
N CYS A 85 -9.32 12.08 3.70
CA CYS A 85 -8.06 12.20 2.98
C CYS A 85 -7.97 13.61 2.40
N ASP A 86 -6.98 14.37 2.81
CA ASP A 86 -6.62 15.66 2.28
C ASP A 86 -5.39 15.52 1.39
N GLU A 87 -5.54 15.81 0.12
CA GLU A 87 -4.45 15.86 -0.87
C GLU A 87 -4.07 17.30 -1.11
N HIS A 88 -2.79 17.62 -0.91
CA HIS A 88 -2.21 18.93 -1.16
C HIS A 88 -1.20 18.81 -2.30
N TRP A 89 -1.52 19.40 -3.41
CA TRP A 89 -0.71 19.41 -4.62
C TRP A 89 -0.11 20.80 -4.86
N TRP A 90 1.12 20.83 -5.28
CA TRP A 90 1.72 22.06 -5.81
C TRP A 90 2.74 21.76 -6.90
N LEU A 91 2.89 22.72 -7.81
CA LEU A 91 3.87 22.68 -8.87
C LEU A 91 4.92 23.75 -8.58
N ASP A 92 6.18 23.34 -8.55
CA ASP A 92 7.33 24.22 -8.41
C ASP A 92 8.42 23.88 -9.46
N GLU A 93 9.59 24.51 -9.35
CA GLU A 93 10.72 24.29 -10.27
C GLU A 93 11.26 22.85 -10.25
N ARG A 94 10.99 22.09 -9.20
CA ARG A 94 11.41 20.67 -9.04
C ARG A 94 10.40 19.71 -9.65
N GLY A 95 9.19 20.17 -9.93
CA GLY A 95 8.11 19.38 -10.50
C GLY A 95 6.83 19.39 -9.67
N LEU A 96 6.02 18.35 -9.82
CA LEU A 96 4.76 18.20 -9.12
C LEU A 96 5.01 17.53 -7.75
N ALA A 97 4.59 18.20 -6.70
CA ALA A 97 4.67 17.68 -5.33
C ALA A 97 3.28 17.35 -4.76
N LEU A 98 3.23 16.35 -3.89
CA LEU A 98 2.03 15.88 -3.22
C LEU A 98 2.32 15.61 -1.74
N VAL A 99 1.47 16.12 -0.87
CA VAL A 99 1.33 15.68 0.52
C VAL A 99 -0.08 15.15 0.71
N VAL A 100 -0.18 14.00 1.39
CA VAL A 100 -1.44 13.36 1.75
C VAL A 100 -1.55 13.28 3.26
N GLU A 101 -2.61 13.82 3.80
CA GLU A 101 -2.94 13.78 5.22
C GLU A 101 -4.19 12.93 5.42
N LEU A 102 -4.16 12.04 6.40
CA LEU A 102 -5.25 11.12 6.68
C LEU A 102 -5.75 11.29 8.11
N GLU A 103 -7.07 11.37 8.24
CA GLU A 103 -7.76 11.45 9.52
C GLU A 103 -8.78 10.30 9.59
N PRO A 104 -8.50 9.25 10.37
CA PRO A 104 -9.47 8.18 10.60
C PRO A 104 -10.61 8.67 11.49
N SER A 105 -11.80 8.11 11.31
CA SER A 105 -12.96 8.41 12.18
C SER A 105 -12.71 7.95 13.61
N THR A 106 -13.41 8.59 14.56
CA THR A 106 -13.41 8.16 15.96
C THR A 106 -13.81 6.68 16.07
N GLY A 107 -13.12 5.94 16.94
CA GLY A 107 -13.34 4.50 17.13
C GLY A 107 -12.59 3.61 16.14
N TRP A 108 -11.60 4.15 15.44
CA TRP A 108 -10.68 3.33 14.65
C TRP A 108 -9.75 2.55 15.57
N ASP A 109 -9.93 1.24 15.62
CA ASP A 109 -9.18 0.30 16.47
C ASP A 109 -8.46 -0.80 15.66
N LEU A 110 -8.41 -0.63 14.33
CA LEU A 110 -7.79 -1.60 13.44
C LEU A 110 -6.35 -1.22 13.09
N ILE A 111 -5.48 -2.22 13.01
CA ILE A 111 -4.19 -2.08 12.36
C ILE A 111 -4.44 -1.86 10.85
N TRP A 112 -3.69 -0.96 10.26
CA TRP A 112 -3.76 -0.70 8.83
C TRP A 112 -3.13 -1.85 8.04
N PRO A 113 -3.85 -2.52 7.13
CA PRO A 113 -3.21 -3.48 6.23
C PRO A 113 -2.20 -2.77 5.32
N ARG A 114 -2.59 -1.61 4.84
CA ARG A 114 -1.79 -0.66 4.05
C ARG A 114 -2.25 0.75 4.38
N LEU A 115 -1.33 1.70 4.38
CA LEU A 115 -1.61 3.12 4.50
C LEU A 115 -0.79 3.86 3.46
N GLY A 116 -1.37 4.15 2.31
CA GLY A 116 -0.65 4.74 1.21
C GLY A 116 -1.55 5.27 0.09
N VAL A 117 -0.93 5.55 -1.04
CA VAL A 117 -1.61 5.96 -2.27
C VAL A 117 -1.17 5.09 -3.44
N ARG A 118 -2.08 4.87 -4.39
CA ARG A 118 -1.83 4.15 -5.62
C ARG A 118 -1.91 5.06 -6.83
N PHE A 119 -0.95 4.90 -7.72
CA PHE A 119 -0.96 5.46 -9.07
C PHE A 119 -1.06 4.33 -10.09
N ASP A 120 -1.90 4.50 -11.09
CA ASP A 120 -1.96 3.59 -12.23
C ASP A 120 -1.10 4.18 -13.36
N LEU A 121 0.01 3.51 -13.65
CA LEU A 121 0.97 3.88 -14.68
C LEU A 121 0.58 3.25 -16.02
N PRO A 122 0.92 3.87 -17.15
CA PRO A 122 0.62 3.27 -18.46
C PRO A 122 1.37 1.96 -18.66
N THR A 123 0.99 1.21 -19.68
CA THR A 123 1.69 0.03 -20.15
C THR A 123 3.12 0.32 -20.60
N GLY A 124 3.97 -0.71 -20.60
CA GLY A 124 5.37 -0.61 -21.04
C GLY A 124 6.35 -0.26 -19.93
N VAL A 125 5.90 -0.18 -18.66
CA VAL A 125 6.81 -0.15 -17.50
C VAL A 125 7.52 -1.50 -17.44
N ASP A 126 8.85 -1.47 -17.43
CA ASP A 126 9.71 -2.66 -17.50
C ASP A 126 10.64 -2.84 -16.30
N GLY A 127 10.65 -1.88 -15.36
CA GLY A 127 11.43 -2.00 -14.14
C GLY A 127 11.58 -0.69 -13.41
N ALA A 128 12.41 -0.72 -12.37
CA ALA A 128 12.73 0.45 -11.57
C ALA A 128 14.16 0.40 -11.02
N SER A 129 14.68 1.58 -10.69
CA SER A 129 15.84 1.75 -9.81
C SER A 129 15.45 2.61 -8.63
N TRP A 130 16.00 2.30 -7.44
CA TRP A 130 15.65 3.02 -6.21
C TRP A 130 16.81 3.19 -5.25
N PHE A 131 16.69 4.21 -4.42
CA PHE A 131 17.50 4.39 -3.22
C PHE A 131 16.60 4.23 -2.00
N GLY A 132 16.77 3.12 -1.29
CA GLY A 132 15.94 2.69 -0.19
C GLY A 132 16.40 1.35 0.35
N THR A 133 15.54 0.60 1.04
CA THR A 133 15.86 -0.77 1.43
C THR A 133 15.73 -1.73 0.24
N GLY A 134 16.51 -2.79 0.26
CA GLY A 134 16.56 -3.81 -0.77
C GLY A 134 17.73 -4.78 -0.58
N PRO A 135 18.03 -5.63 -1.60
CA PRO A 135 17.39 -5.72 -2.92
C PRO A 135 16.01 -6.39 -2.89
N LEU A 136 15.77 -7.29 -1.91
CA LEU A 136 14.53 -8.04 -1.73
C LEU A 136 13.44 -7.16 -1.10
N GLU A 137 12.24 -7.70 -0.97
CA GLU A 137 11.15 -7.07 -0.22
C GLU A 137 11.53 -6.85 1.24
N SER A 138 10.93 -5.85 1.86
CA SER A 138 11.23 -5.45 3.23
C SER A 138 9.97 -4.96 3.93
N TYR A 139 9.22 -5.91 4.47
CA TYR A 139 8.10 -5.66 5.36
C TYR A 139 8.58 -5.46 6.81
N PRO A 140 7.77 -4.88 7.72
CA PRO A 140 8.15 -4.66 9.11
C PRO A 140 8.65 -5.91 9.84
N ASP A 141 8.13 -7.09 9.50
CA ASP A 141 8.51 -8.38 10.07
C ASP A 141 9.73 -9.04 9.40
N SER A 142 10.17 -8.55 8.23
CA SER A 142 11.23 -9.15 7.40
C SER A 142 12.40 -8.21 7.08
N LEU A 143 12.61 -7.16 7.86
CA LEU A 143 13.61 -6.13 7.61
C LEU A 143 15.07 -6.60 7.73
N ARG A 144 15.36 -7.69 8.44
CA ARG A 144 16.75 -8.07 8.79
C ARG A 144 17.60 -8.46 7.60
N ALA A 145 17.01 -8.91 6.51
CA ALA A 145 17.70 -9.23 5.25
C ALA A 145 17.91 -8.00 4.36
N ALA A 146 17.23 -6.89 4.65
CA ALA A 146 17.27 -5.67 3.86
C ALA A 146 18.38 -4.73 4.35
N ARG A 147 18.94 -3.98 3.41
CA ARG A 147 19.90 -2.92 3.67
C ARG A 147 19.57 -1.69 2.86
N VAL A 148 19.89 -0.51 3.36
CA VAL A 148 19.77 0.72 2.60
C VAL A 148 20.86 0.76 1.52
N GLY A 149 20.48 1.03 0.29
CA GLY A 149 21.38 1.08 -0.86
C GLY A 149 20.69 1.55 -2.13
N ARG A 150 21.44 1.53 -3.23
CA ARG A 150 20.91 1.75 -4.58
C ARG A 150 20.76 0.41 -5.27
N PHE A 151 19.58 0.18 -5.80
CA PHE A 151 19.20 -1.09 -6.43
C PHE A 151 18.46 -0.82 -7.73
N SER A 152 18.38 -1.84 -8.57
CA SER A 152 17.54 -1.86 -9.76
C SER A 152 17.05 -3.28 -10.01
N ALA A 153 15.86 -3.40 -10.57
CA ALA A 153 15.24 -4.67 -10.92
C ALA A 153 14.30 -4.53 -12.12
N ALA A 154 14.09 -5.60 -12.85
CA ALA A 154 13.00 -5.70 -13.81
C ALA A 154 11.65 -5.81 -13.08
N LEU A 155 10.55 -5.51 -13.79
CA LEU A 155 9.22 -5.47 -13.15
C LEU A 155 8.80 -6.82 -12.56
N ASP A 156 9.13 -7.91 -13.23
CA ASP A 156 8.85 -9.29 -12.80
C ASP A 156 9.70 -9.74 -11.60
N GLU A 157 10.87 -9.11 -11.38
CA GLU A 157 11.74 -9.35 -10.22
C GLU A 157 11.27 -8.55 -8.96
N LEU A 158 10.36 -7.60 -9.12
CA LEU A 158 9.89 -6.76 -8.04
C LEU A 158 8.80 -7.40 -7.19
N THR A 159 8.18 -8.47 -7.66
CA THR A 159 7.16 -9.23 -6.93
C THR A 159 7.62 -10.67 -6.72
N VAL A 160 7.10 -11.31 -5.67
CA VAL A 160 7.34 -12.73 -5.39
C VAL A 160 6.15 -13.54 -5.90
N GLY A 161 6.43 -14.60 -6.66
CA GLY A 161 5.41 -15.51 -7.18
C GLY A 161 4.97 -16.53 -6.14
N TYR A 162 4.02 -16.18 -5.30
CA TYR A 162 3.39 -17.12 -4.37
C TYR A 162 2.41 -18.06 -5.08
N ALA A 163 2.31 -19.31 -4.61
CA ALA A 163 1.37 -20.31 -5.15
C ALA A 163 -0.09 -19.81 -5.05
N ARG A 164 -0.44 -19.14 -3.97
CA ARG A 164 -1.64 -18.32 -3.83
C ARG A 164 -1.24 -16.86 -3.93
N PRO A 165 -1.78 -16.10 -4.90
CA PRO A 165 -1.51 -14.67 -5.01
C PRO A 165 -1.83 -13.93 -3.71
N GLN A 166 -0.90 -13.11 -3.25
CA GLN A 166 -0.98 -12.31 -2.03
C GLN A 166 -0.09 -11.07 -2.15
N GLU A 167 -0.16 -10.17 -1.17
CA GLU A 167 0.71 -9.02 -1.12
C GLU A 167 2.18 -9.43 -1.17
N SER A 168 2.96 -8.77 -2.00
CA SER A 168 4.40 -8.98 -2.14
C SER A 168 5.11 -7.79 -2.75
N GLY A 169 6.42 -7.75 -2.62
CA GLY A 169 7.28 -6.80 -3.33
C GLY A 169 7.38 -5.41 -2.70
N HIS A 170 6.93 -5.21 -1.46
CA HIS A 170 7.12 -3.93 -0.77
C HIS A 170 8.59 -3.69 -0.41
N ARG A 171 9.07 -2.46 -0.63
CA ARG A 171 10.40 -1.98 -0.24
C ARG A 171 10.26 -0.70 0.55
N SER A 172 10.70 -0.74 1.79
CA SER A 172 10.59 0.37 2.75
C SER A 172 11.73 1.40 2.61
N ASP A 173 11.68 2.46 3.40
CA ASP A 173 12.73 3.48 3.49
C ASP A 173 13.12 4.11 2.16
N LEU A 174 12.15 4.33 1.28
CA LEU A 174 12.35 4.90 -0.04
C LEU A 174 12.77 6.37 0.05
N ARG A 175 13.86 6.72 -0.61
CA ARG A 175 14.35 8.11 -0.76
C ARG A 175 14.15 8.62 -2.18
N SER A 176 14.37 7.76 -3.16
CA SER A 176 14.08 8.07 -4.54
C SER A 176 13.77 6.80 -5.33
N LEU A 177 12.89 6.93 -6.32
CA LEU A 177 12.48 5.90 -7.24
C LEU A 177 12.55 6.45 -8.66
N THR A 178 13.16 5.72 -9.57
CA THR A 178 13.10 5.97 -11.00
C THR A 178 12.42 4.78 -11.66
N VAL A 179 11.24 5.00 -12.22
CA VAL A 179 10.49 3.99 -12.98
C VAL A 179 10.99 4.04 -14.42
N ARG A 180 11.31 2.87 -14.97
CA ARG A 180 11.70 2.69 -16.36
C ARG A 180 10.51 2.27 -17.20
N ARG A 181 10.49 2.76 -18.43
CA ARG A 181 9.46 2.43 -19.41
C ARG A 181 10.08 2.32 -20.79
N SER A 182 9.84 1.19 -21.46
CA SER A 182 10.40 0.92 -22.80
C SER A 182 11.92 1.11 -22.87
N GLY A 183 12.62 0.62 -21.83
CA GLY A 183 14.07 0.64 -21.72
C GLY A 183 14.69 1.98 -21.30
N ALA A 184 13.91 3.00 -21.00
CA ALA A 184 14.40 4.33 -20.62
C ALA A 184 13.83 4.79 -19.25
N ASP A 185 14.57 5.64 -18.57
CA ASP A 185 14.09 6.36 -17.38
C ASP A 185 12.93 7.27 -17.79
N TRP A 186 11.79 7.10 -17.10
CA TRP A 186 10.56 7.78 -17.50
C TRP A 186 9.95 8.66 -16.41
N LEU A 187 9.89 8.15 -15.18
CA LEU A 187 9.32 8.87 -14.05
C LEU A 187 10.25 8.81 -12.85
N ARG A 188 10.61 9.98 -12.32
CA ARG A 188 11.38 10.08 -11.10
C ARG A 188 10.47 10.57 -9.96
N ILE A 189 10.61 9.95 -8.81
CA ILE A 189 9.93 10.31 -7.57
C ILE A 189 10.99 10.44 -6.48
N ASP A 190 11.03 11.59 -5.84
CA ASP A 190 11.81 11.82 -4.64
C ASP A 190 10.85 11.92 -3.46
N THR A 191 11.14 11.27 -2.36
CA THR A 191 10.28 11.20 -1.18
C THR A 191 10.87 12.00 -0.03
N GLY A 192 10.01 12.42 0.89
CA GLY A 192 10.37 13.04 2.15
C GLY A 192 9.81 12.26 3.34
N PRO A 193 10.35 12.49 4.54
CA PRO A 193 9.83 11.84 5.75
C PRO A 193 8.46 12.40 6.15
N ASP A 194 7.68 11.57 6.81
CA ASP A 194 6.45 11.98 7.51
C ASP A 194 6.77 12.80 8.78
N ALA A 195 5.73 13.24 9.50
CA ALA A 195 5.88 14.01 10.74
C ALA A 195 6.62 13.25 11.85
N ALA A 196 6.72 11.93 11.77
CA ALA A 196 7.48 11.08 12.69
C ALA A 196 8.91 10.79 12.20
N GLY A 197 9.32 11.38 11.07
CA GLY A 197 10.64 11.16 10.47
C GLY A 197 10.77 9.86 9.67
N ARG A 198 9.69 9.15 9.38
CA ARG A 198 9.70 7.89 8.65
C ARG A 198 9.55 8.14 7.15
N LEU A 199 10.34 7.44 6.36
CA LEU A 199 10.24 7.47 4.90
C LEU A 199 9.18 6.46 4.43
N PRO A 200 8.46 6.74 3.33
CA PRO A 200 7.53 5.78 2.76
C PRO A 200 8.26 4.58 2.16
N GLY A 201 7.50 3.55 1.87
CA GLY A 201 7.94 2.46 1.01
C GLY A 201 7.24 2.51 -0.34
N PHE A 202 7.60 1.56 -1.24
CA PHE A 202 6.93 1.41 -2.52
C PHE A 202 6.70 -0.07 -2.86
N THR A 203 5.65 -0.29 -3.64
CA THR A 203 5.41 -1.54 -4.37
C THR A 203 5.12 -1.19 -5.82
N LEU A 204 5.79 -1.87 -6.76
CA LEU A 204 5.54 -1.74 -8.19
C LEU A 204 5.13 -3.11 -8.74
N THR A 205 3.88 -3.22 -9.20
CA THR A 205 3.25 -4.51 -9.53
C THR A 205 2.30 -4.37 -10.72
N PRO A 206 2.11 -5.43 -11.53
CA PRO A 206 1.16 -5.38 -12.63
C PRO A 206 -0.32 -5.37 -12.21
N HIS A 207 -0.64 -5.83 -10.98
CA HIS A 207 -2.02 -6.02 -10.55
C HIS A 207 -2.40 -5.12 -9.38
N THR A 208 -3.68 -4.85 -9.23
CA THR A 208 -4.20 -4.19 -8.02
C THR A 208 -4.30 -5.18 -6.86
N ALA A 209 -4.32 -4.67 -5.63
CA ALA A 209 -4.51 -5.50 -4.44
C ALA A 209 -5.83 -6.30 -4.52
N GLU A 210 -6.87 -5.70 -5.11
CA GLU A 210 -8.18 -6.32 -5.28
C GLU A 210 -8.16 -7.44 -6.35
N GLU A 211 -7.34 -7.31 -7.40
CA GLU A 211 -7.14 -8.37 -8.42
C GLU A 211 -6.37 -9.54 -7.81
N VAL A 212 -5.31 -9.26 -7.06
CA VAL A 212 -4.51 -10.26 -6.36
C VAL A 212 -5.33 -11.02 -5.31
N ASP A 213 -6.13 -10.30 -4.52
CA ASP A 213 -6.97 -10.91 -3.46
C ASP A 213 -8.05 -11.86 -4.00
N ARG A 214 -8.60 -11.57 -5.19
CA ARG A 214 -9.62 -12.42 -5.81
C ARG A 214 -9.08 -13.69 -6.43
N ALA A 215 -7.80 -13.72 -6.79
CA ALA A 215 -7.19 -14.87 -7.43
C ALA A 215 -6.79 -15.92 -6.37
N ALA A 216 -7.24 -17.16 -6.55
CA ALA A 216 -6.78 -18.30 -5.78
C ALA A 216 -5.48 -18.88 -6.34
N HIS A 217 -5.24 -18.70 -7.65
CA HIS A 217 -4.06 -19.18 -8.35
C HIS A 217 -3.49 -18.14 -9.31
N PRO A 218 -2.19 -18.15 -9.61
CA PRO A 218 -1.56 -17.17 -10.51
C PRO A 218 -2.19 -17.06 -11.90
N HIS A 219 -2.70 -18.15 -12.45
CA HIS A 219 -3.34 -18.16 -13.77
C HIS A 219 -4.72 -17.49 -13.82
N GLU A 220 -5.30 -17.19 -12.66
CA GLU A 220 -6.58 -16.47 -12.55
C GLU A 220 -6.38 -14.94 -12.53
N LEU A 221 -5.14 -14.48 -12.41
CA LEU A 221 -4.84 -13.05 -12.50
C LEU A 221 -5.17 -12.55 -13.91
N PRO A 222 -5.93 -11.44 -14.04
CA PRO A 222 -6.27 -10.91 -15.35
C PRO A 222 -5.03 -10.38 -16.08
N PRO A 223 -5.02 -10.35 -17.42
CA PRO A 223 -3.99 -9.66 -18.17
C PRO A 223 -3.86 -8.21 -17.70
N SER A 224 -2.64 -7.80 -17.36
CA SER A 224 -2.42 -6.44 -16.87
C SER A 224 -2.55 -5.41 -17.98
N THR A 225 -3.32 -4.37 -17.73
CA THR A 225 -3.52 -3.21 -18.61
C THR A 225 -2.78 -1.97 -18.15
N ALA A 226 -2.13 -2.02 -16.97
CA ALA A 226 -1.38 -0.92 -16.38
C ALA A 226 -0.47 -1.45 -15.26
N THR A 227 0.58 -0.73 -14.94
CA THR A 227 1.41 -1.01 -13.77
C THR A 227 0.91 -0.19 -12.59
N ARG A 228 0.83 -0.80 -11.41
CA ARG A 228 0.39 -0.16 -10.17
C ARG A 228 1.60 0.23 -9.36
N LEU A 229 1.72 1.50 -9.07
CA LEU A 229 2.70 2.02 -8.13
C LEU A 229 1.97 2.39 -6.84
N TYR A 230 2.33 1.73 -5.77
CA TYR A 230 1.93 2.09 -4.42
C TYR A 230 3.08 2.84 -3.74
N LEU A 231 2.74 3.91 -3.04
CA LEU A 231 3.63 4.64 -2.14
C LEU A 231 2.99 4.59 -0.75
N ASP A 232 3.63 3.89 0.16
CA ASP A 232 3.03 3.48 1.43
C ASP A 232 3.75 4.15 2.61
N ALA A 233 3.01 4.90 3.42
CA ALA A 233 3.50 5.41 4.70
C ALA A 233 3.64 4.28 5.74
N ALA A 234 2.82 3.23 5.63
CA ALA A 234 2.89 2.04 6.46
C ALA A 234 2.30 0.81 5.75
N GLN A 235 2.84 -0.34 6.07
CA GLN A 235 2.31 -1.66 5.75
C GLN A 235 2.27 -2.51 7.02
N HIS A 236 1.32 -3.43 7.11
CA HIS A 236 1.33 -4.48 8.12
C HIS A 236 2.40 -5.51 7.78
N GLY A 237 3.13 -6.01 8.78
CA GLY A 237 4.13 -7.08 8.64
C GLY A 237 3.53 -8.44 8.88
#